data_7a8b581e27303055970166ad8a7104bc
#
_entry.id   7a8b581e27303055970166ad8a7104bc
#
_cell.length_a   1.000
_cell.length_b   1.000
_cell.length_c   1.000
_cell.angle_alpha   90.00
_cell.angle_beta   90.00
_cell.angle_gamma   90.00
#
_symmetry.space_group_name_H-M   'P 1'
#
loop_
_entity.id
_entity.type
_entity.pdbx_description
1 polymer ?
#
loop_
_entity_poly.entity_id
_entity_poly.type
_entity_poly.pdbx_seq_one_letter_code
_entity_poly.pdbx_strand_id
1 'polypeptide(L)'
;MGSLQNKSVPAVVGVALGAAALGGALVAGARCIQLVRTRAGRARVKVLKLEDGSEVRVLAQGGVFQSATYLGERWSEPAFEYIRAFDTMFEALPQMRTWHGHGIGRILMLGGGGFSYSKALLTAHDNISMDVVEADPAIVQMARRWFYLDRLEQEVGPRLGICTEDARVYLERISMEGAGLVLYDVVISDVFAGSDPVRSVATVQALARVKEHLT
;
A
#
# COMPACT_ATOMS: atom_id res chain seq x y z
N MET A 1 23.39 -12.86 37.22
CA MET A 1 23.29 -13.26 35.81
C MET A 1 21.82 -13.39 35.49
N GLY A 2 21.20 -12.31 35.09
CA GLY A 2 19.79 -12.27 34.69
C GLY A 2 19.69 -12.37 33.16
N SER A 3 18.98 -13.39 32.71
CA SER A 3 18.71 -13.59 31.29
C SER A 3 17.85 -12.43 30.76
N LEU A 4 18.39 -11.66 29.83
CA LEU A 4 17.62 -10.71 29.01
C LEU A 4 16.67 -11.54 28.13
N GLN A 5 15.42 -11.68 28.58
CA GLN A 5 14.34 -12.16 27.73
C GLN A 5 14.21 -11.17 26.56
N ASN A 6 14.56 -11.64 25.41
CA ASN A 6 14.35 -10.98 24.13
C ASN A 6 12.83 -10.83 23.92
N LYS A 7 12.26 -9.71 24.36
CA LYS A 7 10.86 -9.36 24.08
C LYS A 7 10.80 -8.87 22.65
N SER A 8 10.55 -9.80 21.73
CA SER A 8 10.19 -9.45 20.35
C SER A 8 8.97 -8.54 20.35
N VAL A 9 9.13 -7.34 19.81
CA VAL A 9 8.01 -6.44 19.50
C VAL A 9 7.09 -7.17 18.53
N PRO A 10 5.77 -7.22 18.75
CA PRO A 10 4.87 -7.74 17.75
C PRO A 10 4.93 -6.81 16.52
N ALA A 11 5.41 -7.34 15.40
CA ALA A 11 5.27 -6.69 14.12
C ALA A 11 3.77 -6.44 13.88
N VAL A 12 3.36 -5.19 13.68
CA VAL A 12 1.99 -4.87 13.33
C VAL A 12 1.80 -5.25 11.85
N VAL A 13 1.34 -6.46 11.61
CA VAL A 13 0.93 -6.92 10.29
C VAL A 13 -0.55 -6.55 10.12
N GLY A 14 -0.81 -5.45 9.45
CA GLY A 14 -2.16 -5.10 9.02
C GLY A 14 -2.53 -5.85 7.75
N VAL A 15 -3.50 -6.77 7.83
CA VAL A 15 -4.15 -7.37 6.66
C VAL A 15 -5.45 -6.62 6.41
N ALA A 16 -5.51 -5.81 5.34
CA ALA A 16 -6.74 -5.15 4.93
C ALA A 16 -7.68 -6.17 4.27
N LEU A 17 -8.88 -6.30 4.77
CA LEU A 17 -9.94 -7.14 4.20
C LEU A 17 -10.67 -6.36 3.10
N GLY A 18 -10.57 -6.83 1.86
CA GLY A 18 -11.13 -6.16 0.70
C GLY A 18 -12.63 -6.35 0.53
N ALA A 19 -13.31 -5.29 0.48
CA ALA A 19 -14.39 -4.81 -0.39
C ALA A 19 -14.52 -3.33 -0.03
N ALA A 20 -13.76 -2.50 -0.71
CA ALA A 20 -13.64 -1.10 -0.37
C ALA A 20 -14.98 -0.39 -0.62
N ALA A 21 -15.66 -0.02 0.44
CA ALA A 21 -16.76 0.92 0.38
C ALA A 21 -16.16 2.35 0.27
N LEU A 22 -16.69 3.13 -0.66
CA LEU A 22 -16.45 4.56 -0.73
C LEU A 22 -17.18 5.23 0.44
N GLY A 23 -16.63 5.16 1.65
CA GLY A 23 -17.02 5.89 2.85
C GLY A 23 -18.52 6.21 3.03
N GLY A 24 -19.45 5.31 2.66
CA GLY A 24 -20.91 5.54 2.74
C GLY A 24 -21.46 6.53 1.70
N ALA A 25 -20.65 7.07 0.79
CA ALA A 25 -21.11 8.02 -0.21
C ALA A 25 -21.95 7.35 -1.30
N LEU A 26 -23.14 7.90 -1.56
CA LEU A 26 -24.00 7.45 -2.65
C LEU A 26 -23.46 7.94 -4.01
N VAL A 27 -23.52 7.08 -5.01
CA VAL A 27 -23.06 7.37 -6.37
C VAL A 27 -24.19 7.94 -7.20
N ALA A 28 -24.08 9.21 -7.59
CA ALA A 28 -25.05 9.90 -8.44
C ALA A 28 -24.86 9.58 -9.94
N GLY A 29 -23.67 9.12 -10.36
CA GLY A 29 -23.39 8.77 -11.74
C GLY A 29 -22.03 8.09 -11.93
N ALA A 30 -21.89 7.35 -13.04
CA ALA A 30 -20.64 6.64 -13.34
C ALA A 30 -20.35 6.64 -14.85
N ARG A 31 -19.08 6.85 -15.26
CA ARG A 31 -18.61 6.69 -16.62
C ARG A 31 -17.33 5.86 -16.68
N CYS A 32 -17.25 4.91 -17.61
CA CYS A 32 -16.03 4.18 -17.87
C CYS A 32 -15.12 5.03 -18.81
N ILE A 33 -13.86 5.20 -18.42
CA ILE A 33 -12.90 5.98 -19.20
C ILE A 33 -11.79 5.13 -19.82
N GLN A 34 -11.50 3.94 -19.25
CA GLN A 34 -10.44 3.06 -19.74
C GLN A 34 -10.73 1.60 -19.40
N LEU A 35 -10.39 0.72 -20.34
CA LEU A 35 -10.23 -0.72 -20.09
C LEU A 35 -8.74 -1.03 -19.94
N VAL A 36 -8.40 -1.76 -18.91
CA VAL A 36 -7.03 -2.18 -18.60
C VAL A 36 -6.99 -3.70 -18.59
N ARG A 37 -5.96 -4.26 -19.24
CA ARG A 37 -5.69 -5.68 -19.20
C ARG A 37 -4.62 -5.90 -18.13
N THR A 38 -4.97 -6.60 -17.06
CA THR A 38 -4.11 -6.91 -15.91
C THR A 38 -3.81 -8.42 -15.87
N ARG A 39 -2.85 -8.83 -15.04
CA ARG A 39 -2.59 -10.26 -14.79
C ARG A 39 -3.81 -10.99 -14.24
N ALA A 40 -4.64 -10.32 -13.44
CA ALA A 40 -5.87 -10.86 -12.88
C ALA A 40 -7.09 -10.73 -13.83
N GLY A 41 -6.88 -10.35 -15.08
CA GLY A 41 -7.93 -10.23 -16.10
C GLY A 41 -8.26 -8.79 -16.48
N ARG A 42 -9.52 -8.53 -16.86
CA ARG A 42 -9.94 -7.20 -17.32
C ARG A 42 -10.36 -6.31 -16.15
N ALA A 43 -9.79 -5.14 -16.07
CA ALA A 43 -10.19 -4.08 -15.15
C ALA A 43 -10.74 -2.87 -15.89
N ARG A 44 -11.51 -2.03 -15.21
CA ARG A 44 -12.08 -0.79 -15.74
C ARG A 44 -11.73 0.37 -14.85
N VAL A 45 -11.19 1.42 -15.44
CA VAL A 45 -11.09 2.72 -14.79
C VAL A 45 -12.39 3.47 -15.04
N LYS A 46 -13.06 3.87 -13.98
CA LYS A 46 -14.31 4.62 -14.02
C LYS A 46 -14.16 5.92 -13.24
N VAL A 47 -14.94 6.91 -13.60
CA VAL A 47 -15.18 8.10 -12.77
C VAL A 47 -16.58 7.99 -12.22
N LEU A 48 -16.69 8.11 -10.92
CA LEU A 48 -17.95 8.15 -10.18
C LEU A 48 -18.17 9.60 -9.74
N LYS A 49 -19.37 10.10 -9.90
CA LYS A 49 -19.81 11.35 -9.30
C LYS A 49 -20.62 11.01 -8.04
N LEU A 50 -20.19 11.54 -6.90
CA LEU A 50 -20.83 11.35 -5.63
C LEU A 50 -21.95 12.37 -5.41
N GLU A 51 -22.86 12.13 -4.46
CA GLU A 51 -23.96 13.05 -4.17
C GLU A 51 -23.51 14.39 -3.60
N ASP A 52 -22.36 14.43 -2.92
CA ASP A 52 -21.72 15.67 -2.44
C ASP A 52 -21.08 16.50 -3.56
N GLY A 53 -21.20 16.04 -4.81
CA GLY A 53 -20.65 16.67 -6.00
C GLY A 53 -19.19 16.33 -6.27
N SER A 54 -18.49 15.63 -5.39
CA SER A 54 -17.11 15.20 -5.62
C SER A 54 -17.03 14.12 -6.69
N GLU A 55 -15.90 14.06 -7.38
CA GLU A 55 -15.59 13.02 -8.36
C GLU A 55 -14.48 12.12 -7.84
N VAL A 56 -14.70 10.81 -7.97
CA VAL A 56 -13.76 9.77 -7.57
C VAL A 56 -13.46 8.89 -8.78
N ARG A 57 -12.18 8.69 -9.05
CA ARG A 57 -11.75 7.70 -10.04
C ARG A 57 -11.50 6.38 -9.34
N VAL A 58 -12.06 5.30 -9.88
CA VAL A 58 -11.95 3.95 -9.32
C VAL A 58 -11.39 2.97 -10.34
N LEU A 59 -10.61 2.01 -9.85
CA LEU A 59 -10.25 0.79 -10.57
C LEU A 59 -11.23 -0.30 -10.16
N ALA A 60 -12.03 -0.78 -11.09
CA ALA A 60 -13.02 -1.84 -10.87
C ALA A 60 -12.58 -3.13 -11.57
N GLN A 61 -12.53 -4.23 -10.84
CA GLN A 61 -12.20 -5.56 -11.36
C GLN A 61 -12.98 -6.63 -10.59
N GLY A 62 -13.49 -7.64 -11.28
CA GLY A 62 -14.24 -8.73 -10.64
C GLY A 62 -15.49 -8.29 -9.87
N GLY A 63 -16.08 -7.14 -10.23
CA GLY A 63 -17.25 -6.60 -9.52
C GLY A 63 -16.94 -5.76 -8.27
N VAL A 64 -15.67 -5.66 -7.87
CA VAL A 64 -15.22 -4.88 -6.72
C VAL A 64 -14.34 -3.71 -7.12
N PHE A 65 -14.27 -2.67 -6.28
CA PHE A 65 -13.32 -1.58 -6.44
C PHE A 65 -12.00 -1.95 -5.78
N GLN A 66 -10.94 -2.05 -6.61
CA GLN A 66 -9.58 -2.39 -6.17
C GLN A 66 -8.82 -1.16 -5.69
N SER A 67 -9.17 0.02 -6.19
CA SER A 67 -8.52 1.27 -5.83
C SER A 67 -9.40 2.46 -6.13
N ALA A 68 -9.17 3.56 -5.42
CA ALA A 68 -9.87 4.81 -5.66
C ALA A 68 -8.98 6.03 -5.39
N THR A 69 -9.27 7.14 -6.06
CA THR A 69 -8.64 8.45 -5.82
C THR A 69 -9.64 9.56 -6.09
N TYR A 70 -9.69 10.55 -5.22
CA TYR A 70 -10.39 11.78 -5.52
C TYR A 70 -9.75 12.52 -6.69
N LEU A 71 -10.55 13.26 -7.44
CA LEU A 71 -10.05 14.14 -8.49
C LEU A 71 -9.80 15.56 -7.94
N GLY A 72 -8.93 16.30 -8.63
CA GLY A 72 -8.61 17.69 -8.25
C GLY A 72 -7.68 17.79 -7.05
N GLU A 73 -7.96 18.72 -6.15
CA GLU A 73 -7.07 19.05 -5.02
C GLU A 73 -6.96 17.93 -3.98
N ARG A 74 -8.00 17.12 -3.85
CA ARG A 74 -8.07 16.00 -2.92
C ARG A 74 -7.36 14.73 -3.39
N TRP A 75 -6.53 14.80 -4.42
CA TRP A 75 -5.91 13.66 -5.12
C TRP A 75 -5.11 12.71 -4.22
N SER A 76 -4.52 13.22 -3.13
CA SER A 76 -3.75 12.44 -2.16
C SER A 76 -4.60 11.91 -1.00
N GLU A 77 -5.83 12.38 -0.84
CA GLU A 77 -6.70 11.90 0.23
C GLU A 77 -7.15 10.45 -0.03
N PRO A 78 -7.12 9.58 1.00
CA PRO A 78 -7.67 8.23 0.90
C PRO A 78 -9.17 8.26 0.62
N ALA A 79 -9.58 7.70 -0.52
CA ALA A 79 -11.00 7.60 -0.88
C ALA A 79 -11.68 6.39 -0.20
N PHE A 80 -10.91 5.37 0.18
CA PHE A 80 -11.40 4.24 0.95
C PHE A 80 -11.02 4.37 2.41
N GLU A 81 -11.99 4.10 3.28
CA GLU A 81 -11.83 4.28 4.72
C GLU A 81 -10.79 3.30 5.32
N TYR A 82 -10.72 2.07 4.81
CA TYR A 82 -9.75 1.08 5.30
C TYR A 82 -8.27 1.51 5.10
N ILE A 83 -8.00 2.34 4.11
CA ILE A 83 -6.64 2.88 3.87
C ILE A 83 -6.15 3.67 5.09
N ARG A 84 -7.05 4.38 5.79
CA ARG A 84 -6.72 5.13 7.01
C ARG A 84 -6.35 4.21 8.18
N ALA A 85 -6.80 2.94 8.15
CA ALA A 85 -6.44 1.98 9.19
C ALA A 85 -4.94 1.67 9.23
N PHE A 86 -4.21 1.89 8.12
CA PHE A 86 -2.75 1.74 8.13
C PHE A 86 -2.05 2.76 9.02
N ASP A 87 -2.67 3.90 9.30
CA ASP A 87 -2.13 4.92 10.21
C ASP A 87 -2.04 4.43 11.66
N THR A 88 -2.71 3.32 12.03
CA THR A 88 -2.55 2.69 13.34
C THR A 88 -1.10 2.29 13.64
N MET A 89 -0.25 2.16 12.63
CA MET A 89 1.19 1.96 12.84
C MET A 89 1.84 3.06 13.68
N PHE A 90 1.30 4.29 13.61
CA PHE A 90 1.82 5.41 14.40
C PHE A 90 1.52 5.29 15.91
N GLU A 91 0.58 4.44 16.30
CA GLU A 91 0.33 4.13 17.70
C GLU A 91 1.51 3.36 18.34
N ALA A 92 2.34 2.70 17.52
CA ALA A 92 3.54 2.01 17.99
C ALA A 92 4.75 2.96 18.22
N LEU A 93 4.68 4.22 17.80
CA LEU A 93 5.81 5.18 17.90
C LEU A 93 6.41 5.31 19.31
N PRO A 94 5.63 5.40 20.40
CA PRO A 94 6.22 5.49 21.74
C PRO A 94 7.09 4.28 22.09
N GLN A 95 6.62 3.09 21.73
CA GLN A 95 7.34 1.83 21.98
C GLN A 95 8.58 1.74 21.08
N MET A 96 8.48 2.08 19.80
CA MET A 96 9.60 2.08 18.87
C MET A 96 10.72 3.00 19.34
N ARG A 97 10.39 4.22 19.76
CA ARG A 97 11.37 5.17 20.30
C ARG A 97 12.04 4.65 21.58
N THR A 98 11.28 3.98 22.43
CA THR A 98 11.80 3.42 23.68
C THR A 98 12.73 2.22 23.46
N TRP A 99 12.40 1.35 22.51
CA TRP A 99 13.11 0.08 22.33
C TRP A 99 14.19 0.13 21.25
N HIS A 100 13.97 0.92 20.18
CA HIS A 100 14.87 1.01 19.02
C HIS A 100 15.58 2.36 18.91
N GLY A 101 15.15 3.37 19.66
CA GLY A 101 15.75 4.71 19.65
C GLY A 101 15.35 5.58 18.46
N HIS A 102 14.47 5.10 17.59
CA HIS A 102 13.97 5.84 16.43
C HIS A 102 12.46 5.63 16.20
N GLY A 103 11.88 6.39 15.32
CA GLY A 103 10.50 6.25 14.87
C GLY A 103 10.41 5.60 13.50
N ILE A 104 9.24 5.73 12.86
CA ILE A 104 9.01 5.21 11.51
C ILE A 104 9.66 6.16 10.49
N GLY A 105 10.62 5.64 9.73
CA GLY A 105 11.32 6.36 8.67
C GLY A 105 11.28 5.62 7.33
N ARG A 106 11.22 4.27 7.36
CA ARG A 106 11.19 3.48 6.13
C ARG A 106 10.13 2.39 6.18
N ILE A 107 9.28 2.36 5.15
CA ILE A 107 8.14 1.45 5.06
C ILE A 107 8.25 0.60 3.80
N LEU A 108 7.96 -0.70 3.92
CA LEU A 108 7.70 -1.58 2.80
C LEU A 108 6.20 -1.77 2.64
N MET A 109 5.68 -1.50 1.45
CA MET A 109 4.30 -1.81 1.10
C MET A 109 4.24 -2.91 0.03
N LEU A 110 3.64 -4.03 0.37
CA LEU A 110 3.35 -5.12 -0.54
C LEU A 110 1.94 -4.89 -1.11
N GLY A 111 1.86 -4.68 -2.43
CA GLY A 111 0.66 -4.25 -3.13
C GLY A 111 0.61 -2.73 -3.32
N GLY A 112 0.58 -2.29 -4.57
CA GLY A 112 0.53 -0.87 -4.93
C GLY A 112 -0.87 -0.40 -5.30
N GLY A 113 -1.56 -1.17 -6.12
CA GLY A 113 -2.87 -0.80 -6.67
C GLY A 113 -2.86 0.60 -7.30
N GLY A 114 -3.72 1.49 -6.82
CA GLY A 114 -3.72 2.93 -7.20
C GLY A 114 -2.80 3.80 -6.36
N PHE A 115 -1.92 3.22 -5.55
CA PHE A 115 -0.97 3.92 -4.66
C PHE A 115 -1.67 4.89 -3.69
N SER A 116 -2.88 4.55 -3.25
CA SER A 116 -3.69 5.45 -2.43
C SER A 116 -3.05 5.75 -1.08
N TYR A 117 -2.50 4.74 -0.40
CA TYR A 117 -1.82 4.95 0.87
C TYR A 117 -0.47 5.66 0.69
N SER A 118 0.30 5.29 -0.32
CA SER A 118 1.58 5.95 -0.62
C SER A 118 1.39 7.46 -0.85
N LYS A 119 0.33 7.85 -1.58
CA LYS A 119 -0.02 9.26 -1.78
C LYS A 119 -0.32 9.94 -0.46
N ALA A 120 -1.23 9.38 0.33
CA ALA A 120 -1.64 9.99 1.60
C ALA A 120 -0.47 10.14 2.57
N LEU A 121 0.31 9.09 2.74
CA LEU A 121 1.42 9.06 3.69
C LEU A 121 2.55 9.99 3.29
N LEU A 122 3.05 9.87 2.05
CA LEU A 122 4.26 10.58 1.62
C LEU A 122 4.02 12.08 1.38
N THR A 123 2.77 12.50 1.13
CA THR A 123 2.43 13.93 1.08
C THR A 123 2.24 14.54 2.47
N ALA A 124 1.90 13.73 3.48
CA ALA A 124 1.71 14.18 4.85
C ALA A 124 2.99 14.16 5.71
N HIS A 125 3.99 13.34 5.32
CA HIS A 125 5.19 13.09 6.12
C HIS A 125 6.47 13.16 5.28
N ASP A 126 7.23 14.24 5.44
CA ASP A 126 8.47 14.48 4.68
C ASP A 126 9.65 13.60 5.12
N ASN A 127 9.60 13.07 6.33
CA ASN A 127 10.65 12.25 6.92
C ASN A 127 10.46 10.74 6.70
N ILE A 128 9.43 10.33 5.96
CA ILE A 128 9.14 8.93 5.65
C ILE A 128 9.48 8.63 4.19
N SER A 129 10.10 7.47 3.97
CA SER A 129 10.29 6.85 2.66
C SER A 129 9.52 5.54 2.57
N MET A 130 9.11 5.16 1.36
CA MET A 130 8.33 3.96 1.14
C MET A 130 8.80 3.22 -0.12
N ASP A 131 9.07 1.93 0.03
CA ASP A 131 9.24 1.02 -1.09
C ASP A 131 7.92 0.28 -1.34
N VAL A 132 7.41 0.32 -2.56
CA VAL A 132 6.14 -0.33 -2.94
C VAL A 132 6.43 -1.44 -3.94
N VAL A 133 5.96 -2.64 -3.64
CA VAL A 133 6.07 -3.81 -4.52
C VAL A 133 4.71 -4.10 -5.15
N GLU A 134 4.61 -3.90 -6.46
CA GLU A 134 3.40 -4.17 -7.24
C GLU A 134 3.68 -5.24 -8.30
N ALA A 135 2.91 -6.31 -8.28
CA ALA A 135 3.17 -7.44 -9.17
C ALA A 135 2.90 -7.14 -10.64
N ASP A 136 1.92 -6.29 -10.94
CA ASP A 136 1.44 -6.07 -12.30
C ASP A 136 1.91 -4.73 -12.88
N PRO A 137 2.82 -4.75 -13.90
CA PRO A 137 3.27 -3.52 -14.56
C PRO A 137 2.14 -2.72 -15.20
N ALA A 138 1.04 -3.38 -15.60
CA ALA A 138 -0.12 -2.68 -16.16
C ALA A 138 -0.85 -1.86 -15.06
N ILE A 139 -0.85 -2.31 -13.82
CA ILE A 139 -1.38 -1.57 -12.68
C ILE A 139 -0.50 -0.35 -12.39
N VAL A 140 0.82 -0.48 -12.37
CA VAL A 140 1.73 0.66 -12.19
C VAL A 140 1.54 1.71 -13.28
N GLN A 141 1.49 1.30 -14.55
CA GLN A 141 1.23 2.23 -15.67
C GLN A 141 -0.14 2.90 -15.57
N MET A 142 -1.16 2.15 -15.19
CA MET A 142 -2.50 2.66 -14.95
C MET A 142 -2.51 3.67 -13.79
N ALA A 143 -1.78 3.39 -12.71
CA ALA A 143 -1.68 4.30 -11.57
C ALA A 143 -1.00 5.62 -11.96
N ARG A 144 0.08 5.59 -12.75
CA ARG A 144 0.71 6.80 -13.30
C ARG A 144 -0.27 7.61 -14.13
N ARG A 145 -0.96 6.96 -15.04
CA ARG A 145 -1.84 7.66 -16.00
C ARG A 145 -3.14 8.19 -15.37
N TRP A 146 -3.68 7.49 -14.37
CA TRP A 146 -5.05 7.72 -13.92
C TRP A 146 -5.20 7.96 -12.42
N PHE A 147 -4.19 7.63 -11.60
CA PHE A 147 -4.26 7.71 -10.14
C PHE A 147 -3.20 8.62 -9.53
N TYR A 148 -2.65 9.54 -10.32
CA TYR A 148 -1.68 10.55 -9.89
C TYR A 148 -0.37 9.99 -9.33
N LEU A 149 0.02 8.75 -9.71
CA LEU A 149 1.29 8.22 -9.29
C LEU A 149 2.47 9.00 -9.89
N ASP A 150 2.35 9.44 -11.16
CA ASP A 150 3.34 10.31 -11.81
C ASP A 150 3.55 11.64 -11.07
N ARG A 151 2.47 12.22 -10.56
CA ARG A 151 2.52 13.43 -9.74
C ARG A 151 3.22 13.13 -8.41
N LEU A 152 2.88 12.03 -7.74
CA LEU A 152 3.53 11.63 -6.49
C LEU A 152 5.04 11.42 -6.70
N GLU A 153 5.46 10.69 -7.75
CA GLU A 153 6.87 10.46 -8.08
C GLU A 153 7.64 11.78 -8.23
N GLN A 154 7.01 12.80 -8.84
CA GLN A 154 7.61 14.13 -9.00
C GLN A 154 7.70 14.91 -7.67
N GLU A 155 6.67 14.84 -6.82
CA GLU A 155 6.60 15.60 -5.57
C GLU A 155 7.53 15.02 -4.49
N VAL A 156 7.64 13.69 -4.39
CA VAL A 156 8.38 13.05 -3.30
C VAL A 156 9.77 12.54 -3.71
N GLY A 157 10.03 12.45 -5.00
CA GLY A 157 11.34 12.04 -5.54
C GLY A 157 11.82 10.69 -4.99
N PRO A 158 13.06 10.63 -4.45
CA PRO A 158 13.67 9.36 -4.02
C PRO A 158 13.03 8.75 -2.78
N ARG A 159 12.06 9.41 -2.13
CA ARG A 159 11.34 8.85 -0.99
C ARG A 159 10.35 7.75 -1.38
N LEU A 160 10.01 7.63 -2.67
CA LEU A 160 9.19 6.55 -3.20
C LEU A 160 10.02 5.63 -4.11
N GLY A 161 10.25 4.40 -3.67
CA GLY A 161 10.75 3.31 -4.50
C GLY A 161 9.59 2.46 -5.05
N ILE A 162 9.65 2.06 -6.32
CA ILE A 162 8.66 1.18 -6.94
C ILE A 162 9.36 -0.03 -7.55
N CYS A 163 9.01 -1.22 -7.07
CA CYS A 163 9.48 -2.49 -7.61
C CYS A 163 8.33 -3.25 -8.27
N THR A 164 8.49 -3.62 -9.54
CA THR A 164 7.47 -4.40 -10.26
C THR A 164 7.83 -5.88 -10.21
N GLU A 165 7.39 -6.54 -9.14
CA GLU A 165 7.69 -7.93 -8.84
C GLU A 165 6.57 -8.55 -8.00
N ASP A 166 6.45 -9.89 -8.02
CA ASP A 166 5.57 -10.59 -7.06
C ASP A 166 6.09 -10.40 -5.63
N ALA A 167 5.19 -10.08 -4.70
CA ALA A 167 5.55 -9.75 -3.33
C ALA A 167 6.30 -10.89 -2.60
N ARG A 168 5.93 -12.15 -2.88
CA ARG A 168 6.61 -13.31 -2.29
C ARG A 168 8.03 -13.45 -2.85
N VAL A 169 8.18 -13.30 -4.16
CA VAL A 169 9.48 -13.36 -4.84
C VAL A 169 10.38 -12.22 -4.36
N TYR A 170 9.84 -11.02 -4.20
CA TYR A 170 10.55 -9.88 -3.64
C TYR A 170 11.12 -10.19 -2.25
N LEU A 171 10.29 -10.69 -1.33
CA LEU A 171 10.73 -11.02 0.04
C LEU A 171 11.81 -12.11 0.05
N GLU A 172 11.71 -13.12 -0.82
CA GLU A 172 12.74 -14.15 -0.96
C GLU A 172 14.04 -13.59 -1.50
N ARG A 173 13.97 -12.73 -2.52
CA ARG A 173 15.14 -12.11 -3.15
C ARG A 173 15.93 -11.24 -2.17
N ILE A 174 15.25 -10.31 -1.47
CA ILE A 174 15.95 -9.42 -0.52
C ILE A 174 16.59 -10.20 0.63
N SER A 175 15.99 -11.34 1.04
CA SER A 175 16.59 -12.22 2.08
C SER A 175 17.82 -12.98 1.59
N MET A 176 17.98 -13.20 0.27
CA MET A 176 19.14 -13.89 -0.31
C MET A 176 20.31 -12.95 -0.61
N GLU A 177 20.06 -11.68 -0.84
CA GLU A 177 21.05 -10.69 -1.26
C GLU A 177 22.10 -10.35 -0.17
N GLY A 178 21.92 -10.78 1.08
CA GLY A 178 22.90 -10.92 2.18
C GLY A 178 23.84 -9.75 2.50
N ALA A 179 24.23 -8.94 1.54
CA ALA A 179 25.12 -7.82 1.71
C ALA A 179 24.34 -6.50 1.59
N GLY A 180 24.06 -5.89 2.73
CA GLY A 180 23.30 -4.65 2.80
C GLY A 180 21.82 -4.90 3.08
N LEU A 181 21.53 -5.60 4.18
CA LEU A 181 20.15 -5.85 4.62
C LEU A 181 19.37 -4.54 4.64
N VAL A 182 18.41 -4.44 3.73
CA VAL A 182 17.45 -3.32 3.77
C VAL A 182 16.50 -3.58 4.92
N LEU A 183 16.51 -2.69 5.90
CA LEU A 183 15.62 -2.78 7.05
C LEU A 183 14.46 -1.77 6.88
N TYR A 184 13.30 -2.20 7.30
CA TYR A 184 12.08 -1.41 7.33
C TYR A 184 11.57 -1.31 8.76
N ASP A 185 11.01 -0.17 9.10
CA ASP A 185 10.36 0.03 10.41
C ASP A 185 8.96 -0.58 10.43
N VAL A 186 8.33 -0.63 9.26
CA VAL A 186 6.98 -1.17 9.07
C VAL A 186 6.89 -1.91 7.75
N VAL A 187 6.19 -3.03 7.75
CA VAL A 187 5.77 -3.73 6.52
C VAL A 187 4.26 -3.77 6.47
N ILE A 188 3.68 -3.23 5.39
CA ILE A 188 2.24 -3.23 5.12
C ILE A 188 1.97 -4.25 4.02
N SER A 189 1.00 -5.13 4.22
CA SER A 189 0.56 -6.10 3.20
C SER A 189 -0.87 -5.81 2.79
N ASP A 190 -1.04 -5.28 1.57
CA ASP A 190 -2.33 -4.98 0.92
C ASP A 190 -2.41 -5.69 -0.44
N VAL A 191 -2.12 -7.01 -0.42
CA VAL A 191 -2.04 -7.84 -1.63
C VAL A 191 -3.30 -8.66 -1.79
N PHE A 192 -4.04 -8.39 -2.87
CA PHE A 192 -5.28 -9.08 -3.20
C PHE A 192 -5.28 -9.65 -4.62
N ALA A 193 -5.96 -10.78 -4.77
CA ALA A 193 -6.32 -11.38 -6.06
C ALA A 193 -7.86 -11.32 -6.20
N GLY A 194 -8.36 -10.26 -6.79
CA GLY A 194 -9.80 -9.95 -6.76
C GLY A 194 -10.25 -9.49 -5.38
N SER A 195 -11.16 -10.24 -4.73
CA SER A 195 -11.62 -10.00 -3.36
C SER A 195 -10.81 -10.73 -2.29
N ASP A 196 -9.97 -11.68 -2.70
CA ASP A 196 -9.28 -12.57 -1.76
C ASP A 196 -7.85 -12.11 -1.47
N PRO A 197 -7.42 -12.09 -0.21
CA PRO A 197 -6.02 -11.86 0.14
C PRO A 197 -5.11 -12.93 -0.49
N VAL A 198 -3.97 -12.51 -1.00
CA VAL A 198 -2.98 -13.43 -1.58
C VAL A 198 -2.33 -14.25 -0.46
N ARG A 199 -2.64 -15.54 -0.41
CA ARG A 199 -2.20 -16.43 0.68
C ARG A 199 -0.68 -16.62 0.74
N SER A 200 0.04 -16.48 -0.39
CA SER A 200 1.49 -16.70 -0.44
C SER A 200 2.29 -15.75 0.44
N VAL A 201 1.78 -14.53 0.71
CA VAL A 201 2.43 -13.55 1.60
C VAL A 201 1.97 -13.66 3.07
N ALA A 202 0.92 -14.42 3.34
CA ALA A 202 0.39 -14.65 4.70
C ALA A 202 0.85 -15.98 5.32
N THR A 203 1.84 -16.65 4.74
CA THR A 203 2.40 -17.89 5.26
C THR A 203 3.43 -17.62 6.36
N VAL A 204 3.66 -18.62 7.23
CA VAL A 204 4.72 -18.56 8.26
C VAL A 204 6.09 -18.24 7.63
N GLN A 205 6.37 -18.84 6.46
CA GLN A 205 7.63 -18.60 5.74
C GLN A 205 7.74 -17.16 5.24
N ALA A 206 6.64 -16.59 4.70
CA ALA A 206 6.63 -15.18 4.27
C ALA A 206 6.83 -14.24 5.47
N LEU A 207 6.12 -14.50 6.57
CA LEU A 207 6.24 -13.69 7.79
C LEU A 207 7.64 -13.80 8.42
N ALA A 208 8.29 -14.96 8.31
CA ALA A 208 9.69 -15.11 8.72
C ALA A 208 10.62 -14.20 7.91
N ARG A 209 10.43 -14.11 6.58
CA ARG A 209 11.18 -13.17 5.73
C ARG A 209 10.90 -11.72 6.07
N VAL A 210 9.63 -11.37 6.29
CA VAL A 210 9.28 -10.02 6.77
C VAL A 210 10.03 -9.68 8.05
N LYS A 211 10.07 -10.62 9.02
CA LYS A 211 10.77 -10.42 10.30
C LYS A 211 12.27 -10.19 10.13
N GLU A 212 12.93 -10.84 9.18
CA GLU A 212 14.36 -10.65 8.88
C GLU A 212 14.67 -9.21 8.41
N HIS A 213 13.68 -8.50 7.86
CA HIS A 213 13.80 -7.14 7.31
C HIS A 213 13.14 -6.06 8.20
N LEU A 214 12.71 -6.40 9.40
CA LEU A 214 12.24 -5.42 10.38
C LEU A 214 13.39 -4.98 11.31
N THR A 215 13.41 -3.67 11.63
CA THR A 215 14.35 -3.04 12.57
C THR A 215 14.14 -3.48 14.02
#